data_6f3e086230c726b1c02d12c87f92520a
#
_entry.id   6f3e086230c726b1c02d12c87f92520a
#
_cell.length_a   1.000
_cell.length_b   1.000
_cell.length_c   1.000
_cell.angle_alpha   90.00
_cell.angle_beta   90.00
_cell.angle_gamma   90.00
#
_symmetry.space_group_name_H-M   'P 1'
#
loop_
_entity.id
_entity.type
_entity.pdbx_description
1 polymer ?
#
loop_
_entity_poly.entity_id
_entity_poly.type
_entity_poly.pdbx_seq_one_letter_code
_entity_poly.pdbx_strand_id
1 'polypeptide(L)'
;MKPYADCFDYIIVGAGTAGCVLANRLTASGRYRVLLLEAGGHDRNIWIHIPLGYGKLFTNRKVNWLYTSEPEPELNNRQIIQPRGKVLGGSSSINGLLYIRGQPADFDHWRQLGNSGWSFDDVLPYFRRAEDQQRGEDALHGVGGPLAVSDVCEPHPLCEAFIEAAQQAGLPRNDDFNGPTQEGAGYFQLTARHGRRWSTAVGYLRPARRRPNLTIISNALATRVLFSGRRAIGVEYRQGEATRAAHANTEVILAGGTFNSPQLLQLSGLGPPPLLRSLGIDVIADMPGIGADLQDHLQVRMQYRCTERITMNDVIHSWRHRTGAGLRYALFRKGLLAIGAGYAGGFFRTSALVATPDVQVHFIIFSADTAGAALHSFPGFIASVCQLRPESRGFVRIKSTDVREPPAIQPRYLSKPVDRDTVVAGMKLLRRIMRQPAMRHYIAEERAPDPRCRSDAELLAFARATGTTVFHPTSTCRMGGDSTAVVDERLRVHGIERLRVVDGSIMPTVVSGNTNAAIVMIAEKGADMILHDAVAAAPISISV
;
A
#
# COMPACT_ATOMS: atom_id res chain seq x y z
N MET A 1 -37.53 -2.06 26.46
CA MET A 1 -36.48 -1.42 25.66
C MET A 1 -36.34 -2.21 24.36
N LYS A 2 -36.54 -1.60 23.17
CA LYS A 2 -36.24 -2.26 21.90
C LYS A 2 -34.72 -2.56 21.88
N PRO A 3 -34.28 -3.79 21.53
CA PRO A 3 -32.86 -4.07 21.43
C PRO A 3 -32.26 -3.09 20.39
N TYR A 4 -31.16 -2.42 20.75
CA TYR A 4 -30.48 -1.48 19.89
C TYR A 4 -30.15 -2.16 18.55
N ALA A 5 -30.82 -1.75 17.48
CA ALA A 5 -30.59 -2.28 16.13
C ALA A 5 -29.14 -2.01 15.63
N ASP A 6 -28.44 -1.10 16.29
CA ASP A 6 -27.13 -0.58 15.91
C ASP A 6 -25.99 -0.98 16.90
N CYS A 7 -26.14 -2.09 17.64
CA CYS A 7 -25.08 -2.65 18.49
C CYS A 7 -24.39 -3.83 17.83
N PHE A 8 -23.06 -3.81 17.82
CA PHE A 8 -22.18 -4.84 17.25
C PHE A 8 -21.12 -5.23 18.27
N ASP A 9 -20.54 -6.40 18.13
CA ASP A 9 -19.39 -6.76 18.97
C ASP A 9 -18.16 -5.97 18.51
N TYR A 10 -17.92 -5.92 17.20
CA TYR A 10 -16.84 -5.17 16.60
C TYR A 10 -17.34 -4.19 15.54
N ILE A 11 -16.75 -3.00 15.52
CA ILE A 11 -16.92 -2.02 14.44
C ILE A 11 -15.57 -1.83 13.76
N ILE A 12 -15.50 -2.14 12.48
CA ILE A 12 -14.31 -1.94 11.62
C ILE A 12 -14.55 -0.69 10.78
N VAL A 13 -13.66 0.29 10.90
CA VAL A 13 -13.72 1.53 10.13
C VAL A 13 -12.75 1.49 8.96
N GLY A 14 -13.27 1.41 7.74
CA GLY A 14 -12.54 1.28 6.48
C GLY A 14 -12.56 -0.15 5.94
N ALA A 15 -13.15 -0.35 4.76
CA ALA A 15 -13.14 -1.63 4.04
C ALA A 15 -11.99 -1.68 3.02
N GLY A 16 -10.82 -1.17 3.41
CA GLY A 16 -9.57 -1.27 2.66
C GLY A 16 -8.95 -2.67 2.75
N THR A 17 -7.66 -2.75 2.45
CA THR A 17 -6.90 -4.01 2.51
C THR A 17 -7.10 -4.72 3.84
N ALA A 18 -6.81 -4.05 4.95
CA ALA A 18 -6.91 -4.63 6.29
C ALA A 18 -8.36 -4.89 6.72
N GLY A 19 -9.25 -3.93 6.51
CA GLY A 19 -10.65 -4.09 6.95
C GLY A 19 -11.37 -5.24 6.28
N CYS A 20 -11.07 -5.56 5.01
CA CYS A 20 -11.61 -6.74 4.32
C CYS A 20 -11.12 -8.05 4.96
N VAL A 21 -9.85 -8.12 5.36
CA VAL A 21 -9.28 -9.27 6.07
C VAL A 21 -9.94 -9.45 7.42
N LEU A 22 -9.96 -8.37 8.23
CA LEU A 22 -10.58 -8.37 9.57
C LEU A 22 -12.06 -8.79 9.51
N ALA A 23 -12.85 -8.21 8.60
CA ALA A 23 -14.26 -8.58 8.43
C ALA A 23 -14.43 -10.06 8.12
N ASN A 24 -13.56 -10.63 7.28
CA ASN A 24 -13.58 -12.06 6.97
C ASN A 24 -13.25 -12.89 8.21
N ARG A 25 -12.14 -12.59 8.91
CA ARG A 25 -11.64 -13.41 10.01
C ARG A 25 -12.52 -13.33 11.24
N LEU A 26 -12.96 -12.13 11.64
CA LEU A 26 -13.77 -11.93 12.84
C LEU A 26 -15.19 -12.52 12.72
N THR A 27 -15.71 -12.67 11.50
CA THR A 27 -17.03 -13.26 11.27
C THR A 27 -17.00 -14.76 10.96
N ALA A 28 -15.83 -15.37 10.85
CA ALA A 28 -15.69 -16.75 10.39
C ALA A 28 -16.37 -17.79 11.30
N SER A 29 -16.32 -17.58 12.62
CA SER A 29 -16.92 -18.49 13.61
C SER A 29 -18.44 -18.34 13.75
N GLY A 30 -19.04 -17.29 13.19
CA GLY A 30 -20.45 -16.93 13.44
C GLY A 30 -20.73 -16.31 14.81
N ARG A 31 -19.76 -16.31 15.73
CA ARG A 31 -19.94 -15.90 17.14
C ARG A 31 -20.14 -14.39 17.30
N TYR A 32 -19.40 -13.57 16.52
CA TYR A 32 -19.36 -12.13 16.69
C TYR A 32 -20.15 -11.41 15.60
N ARG A 33 -20.93 -10.41 15.98
CA ARG A 33 -21.59 -9.47 15.07
C ARG A 33 -20.64 -8.34 14.72
N VAL A 34 -20.34 -8.18 13.44
CA VAL A 34 -19.35 -7.22 12.94
C VAL A 34 -20.01 -6.20 12.02
N LEU A 35 -19.76 -4.91 12.28
CA LEU A 35 -20.07 -3.82 11.36
C LEU A 35 -18.79 -3.41 10.62
N LEU A 36 -18.87 -3.34 9.30
CA LEU A 36 -17.82 -2.81 8.43
C LEU A 36 -18.31 -1.54 7.74
N LEU A 37 -17.67 -0.40 8.05
CA LEU A 37 -17.96 0.91 7.47
C LEU A 37 -16.98 1.23 6.34
N GLU A 38 -17.48 1.70 5.19
CA GLU A 38 -16.65 2.15 4.06
C GLU A 38 -17.14 3.50 3.52
N ALA A 39 -16.23 4.46 3.44
CA ALA A 39 -16.53 5.80 2.92
C ALA A 39 -16.89 5.81 1.42
N GLY A 40 -16.32 4.88 0.66
CA GLY A 40 -16.61 4.71 -0.76
C GLY A 40 -17.74 3.74 -1.05
N GLY A 41 -17.97 3.53 -2.34
CA GLY A 41 -18.99 2.61 -2.84
C GLY A 41 -18.46 1.19 -3.10
N HIS A 42 -19.26 0.42 -3.85
CA HIS A 42 -18.90 -0.93 -4.27
C HIS A 42 -17.83 -0.94 -5.38
N ASP A 43 -17.07 -2.04 -5.45
CA ASP A 43 -16.01 -2.33 -6.44
C ASP A 43 -16.56 -2.74 -7.83
N ARG A 44 -17.67 -2.11 -8.29
CA ARG A 44 -18.33 -2.48 -9.55
C ARG A 44 -17.72 -1.89 -10.82
N ASN A 45 -16.81 -0.92 -10.68
CA ASN A 45 -16.15 -0.31 -11.83
C ASN A 45 -15.29 -1.36 -12.54
N ILE A 46 -15.53 -1.57 -13.85
CA ILE A 46 -14.84 -2.59 -14.65
C ILE A 46 -13.33 -2.44 -14.62
N TRP A 47 -12.82 -1.21 -14.59
CA TRP A 47 -11.38 -0.91 -14.56
C TRP A 47 -10.69 -1.40 -13.28
N ILE A 48 -11.42 -1.58 -12.18
CA ILE A 48 -10.88 -2.21 -10.97
C ILE A 48 -10.45 -3.65 -11.26
N HIS A 49 -11.23 -4.39 -12.05
CA HIS A 49 -11.03 -5.83 -12.29
C HIS A 49 -10.04 -6.13 -13.41
N ILE A 50 -9.74 -5.14 -14.25
CA ILE A 50 -8.73 -5.25 -15.31
C ILE A 50 -7.38 -4.80 -14.71
N PRO A 51 -6.32 -5.66 -14.69
CA PRO A 51 -5.06 -5.31 -14.06
C PRO A 51 -4.49 -3.96 -14.53
N LEU A 52 -4.35 -3.75 -15.82
CA LEU A 52 -3.88 -2.46 -16.38
C LEU A 52 -4.84 -1.30 -16.14
N GLY A 53 -6.08 -1.57 -15.76
CA GLY A 53 -7.12 -0.57 -15.50
C GLY A 53 -6.76 0.44 -14.40
N TYR A 54 -5.77 0.15 -13.55
CA TYR A 54 -5.31 1.05 -12.49
C TYR A 54 -5.01 2.46 -13.03
N GLY A 55 -4.46 2.58 -14.24
CA GLY A 55 -4.18 3.89 -14.87
C GLY A 55 -5.43 4.77 -15.06
N LYS A 56 -6.62 4.18 -15.23
CA LYS A 56 -7.91 4.89 -15.32
C LYS A 56 -8.50 5.26 -13.96
N LEU A 57 -7.94 4.72 -12.88
CA LEU A 57 -8.46 4.91 -11.52
C LEU A 57 -7.75 6.03 -10.77
N PHE A 58 -6.56 6.45 -11.22
CA PHE A 58 -5.77 7.50 -10.58
C PHE A 58 -6.52 8.84 -10.46
N THR A 59 -7.32 9.18 -11.46
CA THR A 59 -8.08 10.45 -11.50
C THR A 59 -9.57 10.28 -11.26
N ASN A 60 -10.02 9.06 -10.93
CA ASN A 60 -11.44 8.76 -10.77
C ASN A 60 -11.94 9.05 -9.36
N ARG A 61 -12.59 10.20 -9.14
CA ARG A 61 -13.15 10.65 -7.85
C ARG A 61 -14.14 9.66 -7.21
N LYS A 62 -14.76 8.76 -7.99
CA LYS A 62 -15.73 7.80 -7.45
C LYS A 62 -15.07 6.67 -6.66
N VAL A 63 -13.77 6.39 -6.90
CA VAL A 63 -13.05 5.27 -6.30
C VAL A 63 -11.71 5.68 -5.67
N ASN A 64 -11.39 6.99 -5.70
CA ASN A 64 -10.12 7.53 -5.22
C ASN A 64 -10.37 8.80 -4.40
N TRP A 65 -9.71 8.94 -3.25
CA TRP A 65 -9.75 10.14 -2.41
C TRP A 65 -9.12 11.35 -3.09
N LEU A 66 -8.19 11.15 -4.02
CA LEU A 66 -7.44 12.18 -4.73
C LEU A 66 -6.67 13.13 -3.79
N TYR A 67 -6.07 12.61 -2.75
CA TYR A 67 -5.21 13.41 -1.87
C TYR A 67 -4.00 13.96 -2.62
N THR A 68 -3.49 15.07 -2.11
CA THR A 68 -2.28 15.74 -2.58
C THR A 68 -1.47 16.14 -1.35
N SER A 69 -0.15 16.06 -1.43
CA SER A 69 0.72 16.52 -0.34
C SER A 69 0.66 18.03 -0.19
N GLU A 70 1.05 18.52 0.98
CA GLU A 70 1.50 19.90 1.12
C GLU A 70 2.74 20.12 0.24
N PRO A 71 3.14 21.38 -0.05
CA PRO A 71 4.36 21.66 -0.80
C PRO A 71 5.59 20.96 -0.17
N GLU A 72 6.31 20.17 -0.97
CA GLU A 72 7.50 19.42 -0.55
C GLU A 72 8.77 20.25 -0.75
N PRO A 73 9.44 20.74 0.33
CA PRO A 73 10.56 21.66 0.21
C PRO A 73 11.71 21.11 -0.64
N GLU A 74 12.09 19.84 -0.42
CA GLU A 74 13.19 19.20 -1.14
C GLU A 74 12.80 18.72 -2.55
N LEU A 75 11.53 18.83 -2.94
CA LEU A 75 11.04 18.57 -4.28
C LEU A 75 10.61 19.87 -4.99
N ASN A 76 11.35 20.96 -4.78
CA ASN A 76 11.10 22.28 -5.39
C ASN A 76 9.69 22.83 -5.07
N ASN A 77 9.21 22.61 -3.85
CA ASN A 77 7.87 22.98 -3.38
C ASN A 77 6.72 22.42 -4.24
N ARG A 78 6.95 21.32 -4.96
CA ARG A 78 5.87 20.64 -5.70
C ARG A 78 4.92 19.94 -4.75
N GLN A 79 3.65 19.92 -5.09
CA GLN A 79 2.64 19.09 -4.47
C GLN A 79 2.60 17.74 -5.20
N ILE A 80 2.61 16.65 -4.45
CA ILE A 80 2.66 15.28 -4.97
C ILE A 80 1.29 14.62 -4.78
N ILE A 81 0.72 14.09 -5.86
CA ILE A 81 -0.54 13.33 -5.78
C ILE A 81 -0.37 12.09 -4.90
N GLN A 82 -1.36 11.85 -4.04
CA GLN A 82 -1.38 10.74 -3.07
C GLN A 82 -2.67 9.91 -3.25
N PRO A 83 -2.84 9.14 -4.34
CA PRO A 83 -4.05 8.37 -4.58
C PRO A 83 -4.26 7.30 -3.51
N ARG A 84 -5.47 7.26 -2.94
CA ARG A 84 -5.92 6.25 -1.97
C ARG A 84 -7.30 5.75 -2.39
N GLY A 85 -7.51 4.44 -2.30
CA GLY A 85 -8.79 3.86 -2.66
C GLY A 85 -9.93 4.32 -1.75
N LYS A 86 -11.05 4.76 -2.36
CA LYS A 86 -12.32 5.11 -1.70
C LYS A 86 -13.40 4.19 -2.27
N VAL A 87 -13.32 2.92 -1.91
CA VAL A 87 -14.11 1.83 -2.49
C VAL A 87 -13.89 0.55 -1.68
N LEU A 88 -14.80 -0.41 -1.72
CA LEU A 88 -14.57 -1.73 -1.13
C LEU A 88 -13.26 -2.33 -1.67
N GLY A 89 -12.39 -2.81 -0.77
CA GLY A 89 -11.02 -3.22 -1.05
C GLY A 89 -10.00 -2.09 -0.95
N GLY A 90 -10.44 -0.84 -0.81
CA GLY A 90 -9.56 0.31 -0.65
C GLY A 90 -8.49 0.39 -1.74
N SER A 91 -7.25 0.66 -1.35
CA SER A 91 -6.12 0.77 -2.28
C SER A 91 -5.78 -0.55 -2.99
N SER A 92 -6.14 -1.74 -2.45
CA SER A 92 -5.96 -3.01 -3.17
C SER A 92 -6.84 -3.10 -4.43
N SER A 93 -7.93 -2.33 -4.50
CA SER A 93 -8.81 -2.23 -5.67
C SER A 93 -8.27 -1.31 -6.76
N ILE A 94 -7.29 -0.44 -6.47
CA ILE A 94 -6.76 0.55 -7.42
C ILE A 94 -5.23 0.53 -7.60
N ASN A 95 -4.50 -0.33 -6.87
CA ASN A 95 -3.03 -0.41 -6.90
C ASN A 95 -2.49 -1.09 -8.19
N GLY A 96 -1.16 -1.14 -8.29
CA GLY A 96 -0.43 -1.76 -9.40
C GLY A 96 -0.28 -3.28 -9.34
N LEU A 97 -0.90 -3.96 -8.40
CA LEU A 97 -0.98 -5.42 -8.19
C LEU A 97 0.30 -6.14 -7.75
N LEU A 98 1.46 -5.52 -7.70
CA LEU A 98 2.70 -6.20 -7.34
C LEU A 98 2.60 -6.86 -5.96
N TYR A 99 2.99 -8.15 -5.89
CA TYR A 99 3.03 -8.91 -4.65
C TYR A 99 4.47 -8.98 -4.14
N ILE A 100 4.77 -8.18 -3.15
CA ILE A 100 6.06 -8.12 -2.45
C ILE A 100 5.78 -8.08 -0.95
N ARG A 101 6.47 -8.90 -0.17
CA ARG A 101 6.31 -8.98 1.29
C ARG A 101 7.18 -7.97 2.03
N GLY A 102 8.31 -7.62 1.48
CA GLY A 102 9.45 -6.97 2.12
C GLY A 102 10.58 -7.97 2.34
N GLN A 103 11.60 -7.56 3.07
CA GLN A 103 12.74 -8.42 3.43
C GLN A 103 12.55 -8.99 4.84
N PRO A 104 13.08 -10.19 5.16
CA PRO A 104 13.11 -10.70 6.53
C PRO A 104 13.67 -9.68 7.53
N ALA A 105 14.73 -8.96 7.13
CA ALA A 105 15.36 -7.93 7.94
C ALA A 105 14.43 -6.76 8.32
N ASP A 106 13.38 -6.47 7.55
CA ASP A 106 12.42 -5.42 7.89
C ASP A 106 11.63 -5.79 9.15
N PHE A 107 11.16 -7.03 9.23
CA PHE A 107 10.37 -7.56 10.36
C PHE A 107 11.25 -7.82 11.58
N ASP A 108 12.46 -8.33 11.38
CA ASP A 108 13.44 -8.50 12.46
C ASP A 108 13.83 -7.14 13.06
N HIS A 109 13.91 -6.11 12.24
CA HIS A 109 14.09 -4.73 12.70
C HIS A 109 12.88 -4.24 13.52
N TRP A 110 11.64 -4.55 13.10
CA TRP A 110 10.46 -4.21 13.91
C TRP A 110 10.55 -4.85 15.31
N ARG A 111 10.97 -6.12 15.40
CA ARG A 111 11.21 -6.76 16.69
C ARG A 111 12.30 -6.06 17.50
N GLN A 112 13.42 -5.69 16.87
CA GLN A 112 14.53 -4.97 17.51
C GLN A 112 14.10 -3.60 18.05
N LEU A 113 13.11 -2.96 17.44
CA LEU A 113 12.49 -1.73 17.95
C LEU A 113 11.55 -1.96 19.15
N GLY A 114 11.53 -3.16 19.72
CA GLY A 114 10.77 -3.51 20.92
C GLY A 114 9.42 -4.17 20.65
N ASN A 115 9.07 -4.46 19.40
CA ASN A 115 7.79 -5.07 19.05
C ASN A 115 7.90 -6.61 19.07
N SER A 116 7.75 -7.22 20.25
CA SER A 116 7.82 -8.66 20.43
C SER A 116 6.75 -9.38 19.59
N GLY A 117 7.13 -10.52 18.97
CA GLY A 117 6.24 -11.29 18.09
C GLY A 117 6.11 -10.72 16.67
N TRP A 118 6.97 -9.78 16.24
CA TRP A 118 6.97 -9.20 14.90
C TRP A 118 8.24 -9.46 14.09
N SER A 119 9.05 -10.47 14.46
CA SER A 119 10.16 -10.96 13.62
C SER A 119 9.62 -11.63 12.35
N PHE A 120 10.50 -11.88 11.38
CA PHE A 120 10.10 -12.57 10.16
C PHE A 120 9.47 -13.94 10.43
N ASP A 121 10.06 -14.72 11.34
CA ASP A 121 9.52 -16.03 11.72
C ASP A 121 8.13 -15.92 12.37
N ASP A 122 7.87 -14.86 13.15
CA ASP A 122 6.58 -14.62 13.78
C ASP A 122 5.49 -14.25 12.77
N VAL A 123 5.85 -13.60 11.65
CA VAL A 123 4.87 -13.09 10.67
C VAL A 123 4.75 -13.97 9.42
N LEU A 124 5.73 -14.83 9.14
CA LEU A 124 5.70 -15.74 7.99
C LEU A 124 4.46 -16.64 7.95
N PRO A 125 3.99 -17.23 9.08
CA PRO A 125 2.76 -18.02 9.07
C PRO A 125 1.53 -17.26 8.56
N TYR A 126 1.46 -15.95 8.81
CA TYR A 126 0.36 -15.11 8.35
C TYR A 126 0.46 -14.76 6.87
N PHE A 127 1.66 -14.59 6.33
CA PHE A 127 1.88 -14.49 4.88
C PHE A 127 1.43 -15.76 4.17
N ARG A 128 1.86 -16.94 4.64
CA ARG A 128 1.49 -18.25 4.08
C ARG A 128 -0.01 -18.51 4.17
N ARG A 129 -0.64 -18.19 5.29
CA ARG A 129 -2.10 -18.35 5.49
C ARG A 129 -2.93 -17.46 4.55
N ALA A 130 -2.42 -16.29 4.22
CA ALA A 130 -3.10 -15.36 3.32
C ALA A 130 -2.98 -15.77 1.86
N GLU A 131 -1.91 -16.44 1.48
CA GLU A 131 -1.47 -16.66 0.10
C GLU A 131 -2.12 -17.89 -0.55
N ASP A 132 -2.44 -17.73 -1.84
CA ASP A 132 -2.73 -18.83 -2.76
C ASP A 132 -1.77 -18.73 -3.93
N GLN A 133 -0.57 -19.31 -3.74
CA GLN A 133 0.57 -19.22 -4.65
C GLN A 133 0.37 -20.14 -5.86
N GLN A 134 0.41 -19.56 -7.06
CA GLN A 134 0.26 -20.32 -8.31
C GLN A 134 1.35 -21.39 -8.50
N ARG A 135 2.56 -21.15 -7.98
CA ARG A 135 3.72 -22.05 -8.11
C ARG A 135 3.68 -23.24 -7.15
N GLY A 136 2.74 -23.25 -6.20
CA GLY A 136 2.62 -24.29 -5.20
C GLY A 136 3.10 -23.86 -3.81
N GLU A 137 3.01 -24.78 -2.86
CA GLU A 137 3.42 -24.59 -1.46
C GLU A 137 4.90 -24.97 -1.27
N ASP A 138 5.59 -24.19 -0.43
CA ASP A 138 6.94 -24.48 0.06
C ASP A 138 7.15 -23.93 1.49
N ALA A 139 8.39 -23.88 1.96
CA ALA A 139 8.70 -23.35 3.29
C ALA A 139 8.31 -21.86 3.46
N LEU A 140 8.35 -21.08 2.38
CA LEU A 140 8.04 -19.64 2.38
C LEU A 140 6.65 -19.33 1.85
N HIS A 141 6.07 -20.16 1.00
CA HIS A 141 4.81 -19.91 0.29
C HIS A 141 3.67 -20.80 0.77
N GLY A 142 2.44 -20.27 0.71
CA GLY A 142 1.21 -21.00 1.03
C GLY A 142 0.28 -21.12 -0.16
N VAL A 143 -0.62 -22.11 -0.12
CA VAL A 143 -1.69 -22.34 -1.09
C VAL A 143 -3.05 -22.37 -0.40
N GLY A 144 -4.12 -22.11 -1.15
CA GLY A 144 -5.49 -22.13 -0.65
C GLY A 144 -5.89 -20.94 0.19
N GLY A 145 -5.01 -19.97 0.40
CA GLY A 145 -5.33 -18.71 1.06
C GLY A 145 -6.23 -17.80 0.21
N PRO A 146 -6.82 -16.76 0.83
CA PRO A 146 -7.75 -15.88 0.12
C PRO A 146 -7.09 -14.98 -0.93
N LEU A 147 -5.79 -14.69 -0.82
CA LEU A 147 -5.06 -13.78 -1.69
C LEU A 147 -4.34 -14.54 -2.80
N ALA A 148 -4.90 -14.54 -4.01
CA ALA A 148 -4.24 -15.17 -5.14
C ALA A 148 -2.99 -14.41 -5.56
N VAL A 149 -1.90 -15.16 -5.74
CA VAL A 149 -0.61 -14.68 -6.23
C VAL A 149 -0.25 -15.48 -7.48
N SER A 150 0.00 -14.78 -8.59
CA SER A 150 0.28 -15.41 -9.88
C SER A 150 1.46 -14.78 -10.59
N ASP A 151 2.09 -15.55 -11.45
CA ASP A 151 3.07 -15.07 -12.40
C ASP A 151 2.42 -14.17 -13.46
N VAL A 152 3.25 -13.41 -14.15
CA VAL A 152 2.81 -12.66 -15.33
C VAL A 152 2.34 -13.64 -16.42
N CYS A 153 1.28 -13.26 -17.14
CA CYS A 153 0.66 -14.17 -18.11
C CYS A 153 1.54 -14.47 -19.32
N GLU A 154 2.44 -13.56 -19.68
CA GLU A 154 3.27 -13.65 -20.90
C GLU A 154 4.55 -12.84 -20.71
N PRO A 155 5.72 -13.35 -21.13
CA PRO A 155 6.96 -12.56 -21.13
C PRO A 155 6.87 -11.46 -22.19
N HIS A 156 7.72 -10.43 -22.06
CA HIS A 156 7.81 -9.32 -23.00
C HIS A 156 9.28 -9.09 -23.41
N PRO A 157 9.62 -8.90 -24.71
CA PRO A 157 10.99 -8.78 -25.15
C PRO A 157 11.81 -7.72 -24.40
N LEU A 158 11.24 -6.53 -24.15
CA LEU A 158 11.90 -5.48 -23.36
C LEU A 158 12.17 -5.88 -21.91
N CYS A 159 11.31 -6.71 -21.33
CA CYS A 159 11.50 -7.19 -19.94
C CYS A 159 12.62 -8.23 -19.88
N GLU A 160 12.64 -9.17 -20.83
CA GLU A 160 13.75 -10.13 -20.94
C GLU A 160 15.08 -9.41 -21.18
N ALA A 161 15.10 -8.44 -22.08
CA ALA A 161 16.28 -7.62 -22.33
C ALA A 161 16.76 -6.85 -21.07
N PHE A 162 15.84 -6.33 -20.27
CA PHE A 162 16.18 -5.68 -18.99
C PHE A 162 16.79 -6.67 -18.00
N ILE A 163 16.20 -7.86 -17.86
CA ILE A 163 16.69 -8.92 -16.95
C ILE A 163 18.08 -9.38 -17.40
N GLU A 164 18.26 -9.61 -18.68
CA GLU A 164 19.57 -9.98 -19.25
C GLU A 164 20.60 -8.85 -19.07
N ALA A 165 20.22 -7.59 -19.29
CA ALA A 165 21.10 -6.45 -19.08
C ALA A 165 21.53 -6.31 -17.61
N ALA A 166 20.65 -6.62 -16.67
CA ALA A 166 21.01 -6.66 -15.26
C ALA A 166 22.08 -7.74 -14.99
N GLN A 167 21.94 -8.93 -15.60
CA GLN A 167 22.94 -9.99 -15.49
C GLN A 167 24.27 -9.59 -16.14
N GLN A 168 24.25 -8.95 -17.31
CA GLN A 168 25.43 -8.39 -17.97
C GLN A 168 26.11 -7.30 -17.13
N ALA A 169 25.37 -6.60 -16.29
CA ALA A 169 25.90 -5.63 -15.32
C ALA A 169 26.42 -6.29 -14.03
N GLY A 170 26.43 -7.63 -13.93
CA GLY A 170 26.92 -8.40 -12.78
C GLY A 170 25.89 -8.58 -11.65
N LEU A 171 24.60 -8.36 -11.93
CA LEU A 171 23.52 -8.54 -10.96
C LEU A 171 22.82 -9.89 -11.20
N PRO A 172 22.36 -10.61 -10.15
CA PRO A 172 21.75 -11.90 -10.34
C PRO A 172 20.37 -11.82 -11.00
N ARG A 173 19.95 -12.90 -11.67
CA ARG A 173 18.54 -13.14 -11.97
C ARG A 173 17.84 -13.62 -10.71
N ASN A 174 16.61 -13.18 -10.50
CA ASN A 174 15.76 -13.66 -9.40
C ASN A 174 14.34 -13.88 -9.91
N ASP A 175 13.90 -15.12 -9.87
CA ASP A 175 12.56 -15.48 -10.32
C ASP A 175 11.52 -15.40 -9.17
N ASP A 176 11.97 -15.17 -7.91
CA ASP A 176 11.09 -15.02 -6.76
C ASP A 176 11.64 -14.02 -5.72
N PHE A 177 11.10 -12.81 -5.73
CA PHE A 177 11.45 -11.75 -4.79
C PHE A 177 10.91 -11.95 -3.37
N ASN A 178 10.09 -12.96 -3.15
CA ASN A 178 9.56 -13.35 -1.83
C ASN A 178 10.16 -14.68 -1.34
N GLY A 179 11.15 -15.18 -2.08
CA GLY A 179 11.95 -16.36 -1.77
C GLY A 179 13.08 -16.10 -0.77
N PRO A 180 14.10 -16.98 -0.72
CA PRO A 180 15.20 -16.88 0.25
C PRO A 180 16.02 -15.59 0.12
N THR A 181 16.07 -14.99 -1.06
CA THR A 181 16.73 -13.69 -1.32
C THR A 181 15.83 -12.79 -2.16
N GLN A 182 15.85 -11.50 -1.84
CA GLN A 182 15.13 -10.51 -2.63
C GLN A 182 16.02 -9.94 -3.75
N GLU A 183 17.37 -10.04 -3.66
CA GLU A 183 18.30 -9.43 -4.60
C GLU A 183 18.20 -10.06 -5.98
N GLY A 184 18.15 -9.21 -7.02
CA GLY A 184 18.21 -9.63 -8.41
C GLY A 184 17.17 -8.97 -9.30
N ALA A 185 17.20 -9.34 -10.60
CA ALA A 185 16.27 -8.89 -11.64
C ALA A 185 15.34 -10.03 -12.08
N GLY A 186 14.06 -9.74 -12.29
CA GLY A 186 13.07 -10.72 -12.71
C GLY A 186 11.69 -10.12 -12.96
N TYR A 187 10.72 -10.97 -13.20
CA TYR A 187 9.31 -10.59 -13.27
C TYR A 187 8.69 -10.49 -11.88
N PHE A 188 7.84 -9.49 -11.68
CA PHE A 188 7.06 -9.41 -10.45
C PHE A 188 5.85 -10.33 -10.50
N GLN A 189 5.59 -11.05 -9.40
CA GLN A 189 4.30 -11.70 -9.19
C GLN A 189 3.22 -10.69 -8.86
N LEU A 190 1.98 -11.02 -9.22
CA LEU A 190 0.84 -10.14 -9.13
C LEU A 190 -0.26 -10.72 -8.24
N THR A 191 -0.95 -9.84 -7.49
CA THR A 191 -2.23 -10.17 -6.85
C THR A 191 -3.34 -10.25 -7.90
N ALA A 192 -3.30 -11.33 -8.68
CA ALA A 192 -4.20 -11.60 -9.80
C ALA A 192 -4.55 -13.09 -9.90
N ARG A 193 -5.70 -13.40 -10.50
CA ARG A 193 -6.12 -14.75 -10.80
C ARG A 193 -6.79 -14.78 -12.19
N HIS A 194 -6.31 -15.65 -13.05
CA HIS A 194 -6.82 -15.78 -14.42
C HIS A 194 -6.89 -14.43 -15.15
N GLY A 195 -5.82 -13.62 -15.08
CA GLY A 195 -5.73 -12.32 -15.74
C GLY A 195 -6.66 -11.23 -15.18
N ARG A 196 -7.23 -11.42 -13.98
CA ARG A 196 -8.06 -10.42 -13.30
C ARG A 196 -7.44 -10.02 -11.96
N ARG A 197 -7.56 -8.75 -11.59
CA ARG A 197 -7.20 -8.27 -10.25
C ARG A 197 -7.86 -9.10 -9.17
N TRP A 198 -7.08 -9.48 -8.15
CA TRP A 198 -7.55 -10.18 -6.98
C TRP A 198 -7.35 -9.30 -5.74
N SER A 199 -8.20 -8.26 -5.62
CA SER A 199 -8.18 -7.35 -4.46
C SER A 199 -8.66 -8.06 -3.19
N THR A 200 -8.42 -7.46 -2.02
CA THR A 200 -8.94 -8.00 -0.75
C THR A 200 -10.48 -7.98 -0.68
N ALA A 201 -11.14 -7.07 -1.42
CA ALA A 201 -12.60 -7.15 -1.60
C ALA A 201 -13.01 -8.45 -2.31
N VAL A 202 -12.23 -8.91 -3.29
CA VAL A 202 -12.50 -10.16 -4.02
C VAL A 202 -12.12 -11.38 -3.19
N GLY A 203 -10.91 -11.40 -2.64
CA GLY A 203 -10.37 -12.57 -1.92
C GLY A 203 -11.00 -12.78 -0.55
N TYR A 204 -11.18 -11.71 0.22
CA TYR A 204 -11.65 -11.80 1.60
C TYR A 204 -13.10 -11.40 1.79
N LEU A 205 -13.51 -10.21 1.30
CA LEU A 205 -14.83 -9.68 1.64
C LEU A 205 -15.96 -10.39 0.88
N ARG A 206 -15.77 -10.71 -0.40
CA ARG A 206 -16.79 -11.36 -1.22
C ARG A 206 -17.26 -12.71 -0.65
N PRO A 207 -16.39 -13.61 -0.15
CA PRO A 207 -16.82 -14.84 0.52
C PRO A 207 -17.58 -14.56 1.84
N ALA A 208 -17.19 -13.54 2.60
CA ALA A 208 -17.78 -13.23 3.90
C ALA A 208 -19.11 -12.45 3.83
N ARG A 209 -19.37 -11.71 2.75
CA ARG A 209 -20.49 -10.75 2.66
C ARG A 209 -21.88 -11.35 2.81
N ARG A 210 -22.03 -12.67 2.70
CA ARG A 210 -23.30 -13.40 2.86
C ARG A 210 -23.48 -13.94 4.27
N ARG A 211 -22.49 -13.78 5.15
CA ARG A 211 -22.59 -14.24 6.53
C ARG A 211 -23.60 -13.38 7.29
N PRO A 212 -24.55 -13.96 8.04
CA PRO A 212 -25.60 -13.22 8.72
C PRO A 212 -25.09 -12.30 9.84
N ASN A 213 -23.89 -12.56 10.33
CA ASN A 213 -23.22 -11.80 11.39
C ASN A 213 -22.27 -10.69 10.84
N LEU A 214 -22.26 -10.42 9.52
CA LEU A 214 -21.53 -9.31 8.92
C LEU A 214 -22.49 -8.28 8.32
N THR A 215 -22.42 -7.06 8.83
CA THR A 215 -23.11 -5.90 8.24
C THR A 215 -22.10 -5.00 7.55
N ILE A 216 -22.31 -4.70 6.28
CA ILE A 216 -21.45 -3.82 5.48
C ILE A 216 -22.24 -2.58 5.11
N ILE A 217 -21.77 -1.39 5.51
CA ILE A 217 -22.36 -0.11 5.11
C ILE A 217 -21.34 0.65 4.27
N SER A 218 -21.62 0.78 2.98
CA SER A 218 -20.85 1.58 2.04
C SER A 218 -21.42 3.00 1.91
N ASN A 219 -20.61 3.95 1.38
CA ASN A 219 -20.91 5.38 1.38
C ASN A 219 -21.18 5.91 2.80
N ALA A 220 -20.48 5.34 3.77
CA ALA A 220 -20.55 5.66 5.20
C ALA A 220 -19.19 6.21 5.65
N LEU A 221 -19.09 7.52 5.78
CA LEU A 221 -17.89 8.22 6.19
C LEU A 221 -17.86 8.35 7.71
N ALA A 222 -16.98 7.62 8.40
CA ALA A 222 -16.77 7.78 9.83
C ALA A 222 -16.27 9.20 10.15
N THR A 223 -16.91 9.86 11.12
CA THR A 223 -16.63 11.26 11.50
C THR A 223 -15.85 11.36 12.80
N ARG A 224 -16.11 10.46 13.73
CA ARG A 224 -15.36 10.34 15.00
C ARG A 224 -15.59 9.00 15.69
N VAL A 225 -14.66 8.61 16.53
CA VAL A 225 -14.85 7.54 17.53
C VAL A 225 -15.58 8.15 18.73
N LEU A 226 -16.56 7.42 19.26
CA LEU A 226 -17.32 7.82 20.44
C LEU A 226 -16.67 7.24 21.69
N PHE A 227 -16.52 8.07 22.72
CA PHE A 227 -15.85 7.70 23.97
C PHE A 227 -16.75 7.85 25.19
N SER A 228 -16.53 7.01 26.19
CA SER A 228 -16.95 7.19 27.58
C SER A 228 -15.68 7.24 28.44
N GLY A 229 -15.25 8.44 28.83
CA GLY A 229 -13.91 8.66 29.35
C GLY A 229 -12.84 8.27 28.33
N ARG A 230 -11.96 7.32 28.69
CA ARG A 230 -10.93 6.77 27.80
C ARG A 230 -11.30 5.43 27.16
N ARG A 231 -12.58 5.06 27.17
CA ARG A 231 -13.08 3.82 26.56
C ARG A 231 -13.82 4.13 25.27
N ALA A 232 -13.41 3.55 24.16
CA ALA A 232 -14.16 3.60 22.90
C ALA A 232 -15.45 2.77 23.04
N ILE A 233 -16.59 3.40 22.68
CA ILE A 233 -17.93 2.80 22.80
C ILE A 233 -18.66 2.70 21.46
N GLY A 234 -18.11 3.28 20.37
CA GLY A 234 -18.76 3.26 19.07
C GLY A 234 -18.13 4.24 18.08
N VAL A 235 -18.82 4.44 16.99
CA VAL A 235 -18.41 5.31 15.88
C VAL A 235 -19.59 6.12 15.39
N GLU A 236 -19.39 7.43 15.22
CA GLU A 236 -20.28 8.29 14.48
C GLU A 236 -19.87 8.29 13.00
N TYR A 237 -20.85 8.23 12.10
CA TYR A 237 -20.60 8.24 10.67
C TYR A 237 -21.71 8.96 9.90
N ARG A 238 -21.37 9.50 8.74
CA ARG A 238 -22.31 10.12 7.81
C ARG A 238 -22.64 9.16 6.67
N GLN A 239 -23.93 9.07 6.34
CA GLN A 239 -24.43 8.36 5.17
C GLN A 239 -25.38 9.29 4.41
N GLY A 240 -24.93 9.83 3.29
CA GLY A 240 -25.58 10.98 2.66
C GLY A 240 -25.56 12.19 3.58
N GLU A 241 -26.74 12.79 3.83
CA GLU A 241 -26.88 13.92 4.76
C GLU A 241 -27.14 13.46 6.21
N ALA A 242 -27.42 12.19 6.44
CA ALA A 242 -27.74 11.69 7.78
C ALA A 242 -26.47 11.38 8.58
N THR A 243 -26.38 11.90 9.81
CA THR A 243 -25.43 11.48 10.83
C THR A 243 -26.04 10.33 11.63
N ARG A 244 -25.28 9.26 11.83
CA ARG A 244 -25.67 8.05 12.53
C ARG A 244 -24.59 7.65 13.52
N ALA A 245 -24.96 6.84 14.52
CA ALA A 245 -24.03 6.25 15.47
C ALA A 245 -24.23 4.73 15.50
N ALA A 246 -23.12 3.99 15.61
CA ALA A 246 -23.11 2.57 15.90
C ALA A 246 -22.30 2.32 17.17
N HIS A 247 -22.74 1.37 18.01
CA HIS A 247 -22.11 1.06 19.28
C HIS A 247 -21.38 -0.29 19.23
N ALA A 248 -20.18 -0.33 19.83
CA ALA A 248 -19.35 -1.52 19.94
C ALA A 248 -19.41 -2.10 21.36
N ASN A 249 -19.81 -3.36 21.49
CA ASN A 249 -19.80 -4.07 22.76
C ASN A 249 -18.38 -4.47 23.19
N THR A 250 -17.50 -4.78 22.22
CA THR A 250 -16.15 -5.27 22.48
C THR A 250 -15.10 -4.25 22.08
N GLU A 251 -14.92 -3.97 20.78
CA GLU A 251 -13.89 -3.05 20.30
C GLU A 251 -14.32 -2.28 19.04
N VAL A 252 -13.72 -1.08 18.88
CA VAL A 252 -13.63 -0.32 17.62
C VAL A 252 -12.26 -0.55 17.02
N ILE A 253 -12.20 -0.88 15.72
CA ILE A 253 -10.98 -1.20 15.01
C ILE A 253 -10.84 -0.23 13.83
N LEU A 254 -9.80 0.61 13.85
CA LEU A 254 -9.51 1.51 12.75
C LEU A 254 -8.67 0.77 11.69
N ALA A 255 -9.17 0.77 10.46
CA ALA A 255 -8.54 0.21 9.27
C ALA A 255 -8.63 1.21 8.09
N GLY A 256 -8.63 2.52 8.42
CA GLY A 256 -8.78 3.62 7.46
C GLY A 256 -7.53 3.87 6.61
N GLY A 257 -6.40 3.26 6.94
CA GLY A 257 -5.12 3.43 6.27
C GLY A 257 -4.36 4.66 6.78
N THR A 258 -3.16 4.82 6.29
CA THR A 258 -2.12 5.75 6.79
C THR A 258 -2.55 7.22 6.87
N PHE A 259 -3.53 7.65 6.08
CA PHE A 259 -4.01 9.03 6.14
C PHE A 259 -5.29 9.19 6.96
N ASN A 260 -6.23 8.26 6.83
CA ASN A 260 -7.54 8.41 7.45
C ASN A 260 -7.59 7.88 8.90
N SER A 261 -6.79 6.89 9.29
CA SER A 261 -6.73 6.43 10.67
C SER A 261 -6.22 7.53 11.62
N PRO A 262 -5.06 8.20 11.37
CA PRO A 262 -4.65 9.32 12.21
C PRO A 262 -5.61 10.52 12.10
N GLN A 263 -6.19 10.80 10.93
CA GLN A 263 -7.21 11.85 10.78
C GLN A 263 -8.39 11.61 11.72
N LEU A 264 -8.93 10.40 11.72
CA LEU A 264 -10.07 10.05 12.57
C LEU A 264 -9.72 10.10 14.05
N LEU A 265 -8.52 9.64 14.46
CA LEU A 265 -8.06 9.75 15.84
C LEU A 265 -7.96 11.22 16.29
N GLN A 266 -7.37 12.10 15.46
CA GLN A 266 -7.25 13.52 15.75
C GLN A 266 -8.64 14.19 15.87
N LEU A 267 -9.55 13.92 14.93
CA LEU A 267 -10.95 14.40 14.99
C LEU A 267 -11.72 13.89 16.21
N SER A 268 -11.24 12.81 16.82
CA SER A 268 -11.85 12.19 18.00
C SER A 268 -11.20 12.63 19.32
N GLY A 269 -10.31 13.62 19.30
CA GLY A 269 -9.67 14.15 20.51
C GLY A 269 -8.42 13.40 20.95
N LEU A 270 -7.86 12.53 20.12
CA LEU A 270 -6.60 11.83 20.37
C LEU A 270 -5.51 12.41 19.45
N GLY A 271 -4.46 13.01 20.02
CA GLY A 271 -3.41 13.61 19.19
C GLY A 271 -2.63 14.70 19.92
N PRO A 272 -1.81 15.48 19.18
CA PRO A 272 -1.05 16.58 19.75
C PRO A 272 -1.97 17.69 20.30
N PRO A 273 -1.94 18.00 21.62
CA PRO A 273 -2.84 18.99 22.22
C PRO A 273 -2.80 20.39 21.58
N PRO A 274 -1.64 20.91 21.15
CA PRO A 274 -1.62 22.21 20.46
C PRO A 274 -2.44 22.23 19.17
N LEU A 275 -2.37 21.15 18.37
CA LEU A 275 -3.16 21.00 17.14
C LEU A 275 -4.67 20.92 17.46
N LEU A 276 -5.04 20.04 18.39
CA LEU A 276 -6.45 19.81 18.72
C LEU A 276 -7.11 21.09 19.28
N ARG A 277 -6.45 21.75 20.23
CA ARG A 277 -6.95 23.00 20.83
C ARG A 277 -7.08 24.13 19.82
N SER A 278 -6.13 24.25 18.86
CA SER A 278 -6.21 25.28 17.82
C SER A 278 -7.44 25.12 16.92
N LEU A 279 -8.02 23.92 16.86
CA LEU A 279 -9.24 23.59 16.10
C LEU A 279 -10.48 23.49 16.99
N GLY A 280 -10.39 23.80 18.30
CA GLY A 280 -11.53 23.69 19.22
C GLY A 280 -11.93 22.26 19.54
N ILE A 281 -11.03 21.28 19.40
CA ILE A 281 -11.27 19.88 19.73
C ILE A 281 -10.82 19.61 21.17
N ASP A 282 -11.70 19.04 22.00
CA ASP A 282 -11.38 18.60 23.34
C ASP A 282 -10.37 17.46 23.33
N VAL A 283 -9.32 17.60 24.16
CA VAL A 283 -8.24 16.61 24.23
C VAL A 283 -8.64 15.50 25.19
N ILE A 284 -8.88 14.30 24.66
CA ILE A 284 -9.12 13.08 25.44
C ILE A 284 -7.80 12.48 25.92
N ALA A 285 -6.78 12.44 25.03
CA ALA A 285 -5.44 12.00 25.38
C ALA A 285 -4.38 12.73 24.56
N ASP A 286 -3.28 13.11 25.25
CA ASP A 286 -2.07 13.64 24.61
C ASP A 286 -1.31 12.47 23.96
N MET A 287 -1.31 12.45 22.63
CA MET A 287 -0.68 11.42 21.82
C MET A 287 0.04 12.05 20.62
N PRO A 288 1.23 12.62 20.82
CA PRO A 288 1.94 13.39 19.78
C PRO A 288 2.34 12.57 18.58
N GLY A 289 2.43 11.25 18.71
CA GLY A 289 2.75 10.32 17.62
C GLY A 289 1.63 10.13 16.61
N ILE A 290 0.39 10.48 16.94
CA ILE A 290 -0.73 10.35 15.99
C ILE A 290 -0.54 11.34 14.83
N GLY A 291 -0.33 10.76 13.64
CA GLY A 291 -0.05 11.50 12.43
C GLY A 291 1.41 11.91 12.26
N ALA A 292 2.30 11.57 13.20
CA ALA A 292 3.74 11.74 13.06
C ALA A 292 4.39 10.58 12.27
N ASP A 293 5.70 10.67 12.05
CA ASP A 293 6.56 9.62 11.48
C ASP A 293 6.14 9.08 10.09
N LEU A 294 5.34 9.84 9.33
CA LEU A 294 4.95 9.44 7.97
C LEU A 294 6.19 9.07 7.15
N GLN A 295 6.27 7.82 6.71
CA GLN A 295 7.22 7.34 5.71
C GLN A 295 6.52 7.01 4.41
N ASP A 296 7.21 7.22 3.30
CA ASP A 296 6.77 6.79 1.98
C ASP A 296 7.97 6.60 1.06
N HIS A 297 7.84 5.73 0.08
CA HIS A 297 8.85 5.50 -0.94
C HIS A 297 8.77 6.56 -2.04
N LEU A 298 9.89 7.24 -2.28
CA LEU A 298 10.07 8.11 -3.45
C LEU A 298 10.66 7.33 -4.61
N GLN A 299 10.10 7.50 -5.80
CA GLN A 299 10.68 7.00 -7.05
C GLN A 299 11.12 8.13 -7.97
N VAL A 300 12.18 7.87 -8.73
CA VAL A 300 12.62 8.71 -9.85
C VAL A 300 12.49 7.91 -11.12
N ARG A 301 11.80 8.46 -12.13
CA ARG A 301 11.51 7.80 -13.40
C ARG A 301 12.51 8.24 -14.47
N MET A 302 13.24 7.27 -15.01
CA MET A 302 14.10 7.47 -16.17
C MET A 302 13.37 7.01 -17.42
N GLN A 303 13.29 7.87 -18.42
CA GLN A 303 12.48 7.66 -19.62
C GLN A 303 13.34 7.44 -20.85
N TYR A 304 12.96 6.47 -21.66
CA TYR A 304 13.68 6.07 -22.85
C TYR A 304 12.75 6.01 -24.06
N ARG A 305 13.26 6.47 -25.22
CA ARG A 305 12.63 6.20 -26.51
C ARG A 305 13.13 4.86 -27.03
N CYS A 306 12.19 4.00 -27.44
CA CYS A 306 12.50 2.70 -27.99
C CYS A 306 12.81 2.79 -29.48
N THR A 307 13.75 1.97 -29.96
CA THR A 307 14.05 1.81 -31.39
C THR A 307 12.94 1.08 -32.14
N GLU A 308 12.23 0.18 -31.44
CA GLU A 308 11.22 -0.70 -32.01
C GLU A 308 9.80 -0.33 -31.54
N ARG A 309 8.79 -0.63 -32.37
CA ARG A 309 7.37 -0.40 -32.07
C ARG A 309 6.74 -1.59 -31.34
N ILE A 310 7.28 -1.91 -30.17
CA ILE A 310 6.84 -3.04 -29.33
C ILE A 310 6.31 -2.59 -27.96
N THR A 311 6.17 -1.28 -27.76
CA THR A 311 5.74 -0.71 -26.49
C THR A 311 4.22 -0.59 -26.41
N MET A 312 3.70 -0.40 -25.18
CA MET A 312 2.26 -0.15 -25.00
C MET A 312 1.83 1.17 -25.66
N ASN A 313 2.73 2.15 -25.80
CA ASN A 313 2.44 3.40 -26.52
C ASN A 313 1.95 3.10 -27.94
N ASP A 314 2.62 2.18 -28.64
CA ASP A 314 2.25 1.79 -30.02
C ASP A 314 0.88 1.13 -30.08
N VAL A 315 0.56 0.30 -29.08
CA VAL A 315 -0.75 -0.37 -29.01
C VAL A 315 -1.86 0.64 -28.78
N ILE A 316 -1.68 1.58 -27.86
CA ILE A 316 -2.71 2.57 -27.50
C ILE A 316 -3.00 3.55 -28.64
N HIS A 317 -1.96 3.96 -29.40
CA HIS A 317 -2.10 4.90 -30.52
C HIS A 317 -2.57 4.25 -31.83
N SER A 318 -2.62 2.91 -31.90
CA SER A 318 -3.16 2.17 -33.04
C SER A 318 -4.56 1.60 -32.73
N TRP A 319 -5.58 2.04 -33.46
CA TRP A 319 -6.94 1.55 -33.22
C TRP A 319 -7.05 0.02 -33.43
N ARG A 320 -6.35 -0.54 -34.42
CA ARG A 320 -6.30 -1.98 -34.69
C ARG A 320 -5.68 -2.77 -33.55
N HIS A 321 -4.50 -2.34 -33.06
CA HIS A 321 -3.82 -3.01 -31.96
C HIS A 321 -4.61 -2.87 -30.65
N ARG A 322 -5.20 -1.69 -30.39
CA ARG A 322 -6.07 -1.47 -29.22
C ARG A 322 -7.29 -2.38 -29.22
N THR A 323 -7.98 -2.51 -30.39
CA THR A 323 -9.13 -3.38 -30.52
C THR A 323 -8.72 -4.85 -30.36
N GLY A 324 -7.61 -5.27 -30.99
CA GLY A 324 -7.05 -6.62 -30.86
C GLY A 324 -6.66 -6.95 -29.42
N ALA A 325 -5.99 -6.03 -28.71
CA ALA A 325 -5.63 -6.22 -27.30
C ALA A 325 -6.89 -6.32 -26.42
N GLY A 326 -7.92 -5.50 -26.68
CA GLY A 326 -9.20 -5.56 -26.00
C GLY A 326 -9.91 -6.88 -26.21
N LEU A 327 -9.99 -7.37 -27.46
CA LEU A 327 -10.62 -8.65 -27.81
C LEU A 327 -9.85 -9.83 -27.19
N ARG A 328 -8.51 -9.83 -27.29
CA ARG A 328 -7.66 -10.86 -26.66
C ARG A 328 -7.91 -10.95 -25.16
N TYR A 329 -7.99 -9.81 -24.49
CA TYR A 329 -8.30 -9.80 -23.06
C TYR A 329 -9.75 -10.25 -22.78
N ALA A 330 -10.72 -9.83 -23.59
CA ALA A 330 -12.12 -10.20 -23.38
C ALA A 330 -12.33 -11.71 -23.50
N LEU A 331 -11.69 -12.35 -24.50
CA LEU A 331 -11.83 -13.79 -24.77
C LEU A 331 -10.93 -14.66 -23.89
N PHE A 332 -9.66 -14.27 -23.69
CA PHE A 332 -8.64 -15.14 -23.11
C PHE A 332 -8.08 -14.66 -21.77
N ARG A 333 -8.38 -13.40 -21.33
CA ARG A 333 -7.81 -12.78 -20.13
C ARG A 333 -6.27 -12.71 -20.15
N LYS A 334 -5.69 -12.56 -21.34
CA LYS A 334 -4.24 -12.50 -21.60
C LYS A 334 -3.83 -11.20 -22.30
N GLY A 335 -2.54 -10.99 -22.45
CA GLY A 335 -1.96 -9.83 -23.13
C GLY A 335 -1.86 -8.61 -22.24
N LEU A 336 -1.62 -7.43 -22.85
CA LEU A 336 -1.27 -6.20 -22.17
C LEU A 336 -2.26 -5.73 -21.10
N LEU A 337 -3.54 -6.04 -21.22
CA LEU A 337 -4.54 -5.65 -20.20
C LEU A 337 -4.46 -6.50 -18.92
N ALA A 338 -3.77 -7.64 -18.96
CA ALA A 338 -3.58 -8.54 -17.83
C ALA A 338 -2.31 -8.26 -17.03
N ILE A 339 -1.53 -7.21 -17.35
CA ILE A 339 -0.28 -6.86 -16.66
C ILE A 339 -0.50 -5.84 -15.53
N GLY A 340 0.40 -5.86 -14.53
CA GLY A 340 0.44 -4.88 -13.44
C GLY A 340 1.16 -3.58 -13.81
N ALA A 341 1.39 -2.72 -12.80
CA ALA A 341 2.07 -1.44 -12.97
C ALA A 341 3.58 -1.57 -13.27
N GLY A 342 4.23 -2.57 -12.69
CA GLY A 342 5.59 -2.98 -13.01
C GLY A 342 5.53 -4.39 -13.58
N TYR A 343 6.11 -4.60 -14.76
CA TYR A 343 6.06 -5.91 -15.39
C TYR A 343 7.27 -6.74 -14.97
N ALA A 344 8.45 -6.16 -15.10
CA ALA A 344 9.72 -6.66 -14.60
C ALA A 344 10.37 -5.60 -13.70
N GLY A 345 11.46 -5.95 -13.08
CA GLY A 345 12.25 -5.03 -12.27
C GLY A 345 13.30 -5.78 -11.47
N GLY A 346 13.58 -5.27 -10.29
CA GLY A 346 14.55 -5.94 -9.41
C GLY A 346 14.79 -5.19 -8.12
N PHE A 347 15.52 -5.83 -7.26
CA PHE A 347 16.00 -5.31 -5.98
C PHE A 347 17.51 -5.39 -5.97
N PHE A 348 18.17 -4.28 -5.69
CA PHE A 348 19.63 -4.19 -5.83
C PHE A 348 20.25 -3.45 -4.67
N ARG A 349 21.52 -3.76 -4.41
CA ARG A 349 22.39 -2.97 -3.53
C ARG A 349 23.07 -1.88 -4.35
N THR A 350 22.97 -0.64 -3.87
CA THR A 350 23.68 0.50 -4.50
C THR A 350 25.18 0.46 -4.24
N SER A 351 25.62 -0.25 -3.19
CA SER A 351 27.01 -0.39 -2.78
C SER A 351 27.26 -1.78 -2.18
N ALA A 352 28.48 -2.27 -2.30
CA ALA A 352 28.91 -3.50 -1.61
C ALA A 352 28.88 -3.39 -0.07
N LEU A 353 28.86 -2.18 0.47
CA LEU A 353 28.79 -1.93 1.92
C LEU A 353 27.38 -2.08 2.48
N VAL A 354 26.35 -2.12 1.63
CA VAL A 354 24.95 -2.29 2.05
C VAL A 354 24.66 -3.79 2.18
N ALA A 355 24.17 -4.22 3.34
CA ALA A 355 23.97 -5.64 3.65
C ALA A 355 22.89 -6.30 2.79
N THR A 356 21.81 -5.59 2.49
CA THR A 356 20.66 -6.09 1.71
C THR A 356 20.23 -5.05 0.68
N PRO A 357 19.45 -5.40 -0.36
CA PRO A 357 18.96 -4.45 -1.34
C PRO A 357 18.36 -3.20 -0.71
N ASP A 358 18.79 -2.03 -1.16
CA ASP A 358 18.36 -0.71 -0.68
C ASP A 358 17.60 0.10 -1.74
N VAL A 359 17.53 -0.42 -2.98
CA VAL A 359 16.71 0.13 -4.05
C VAL A 359 15.87 -0.94 -4.75
N GLN A 360 14.65 -0.55 -5.13
CA GLN A 360 13.78 -1.32 -6.03
C GLN A 360 13.75 -0.61 -7.39
N VAL A 361 13.85 -1.38 -8.47
CA VAL A 361 13.66 -0.90 -9.84
C VAL A 361 12.36 -1.46 -10.39
N HIS A 362 11.51 -0.58 -10.96
CA HIS A 362 10.35 -0.99 -11.74
C HIS A 362 10.61 -0.72 -13.21
N PHE A 363 10.51 -1.74 -14.04
CA PHE A 363 10.60 -1.65 -15.49
C PHE A 363 9.20 -1.70 -16.11
N ILE A 364 8.85 -0.66 -16.87
CA ILE A 364 7.51 -0.40 -17.38
C ILE A 364 7.56 -0.22 -18.89
N ILE A 365 6.82 -1.03 -19.62
CA ILE A 365 6.85 -1.09 -21.09
C ILE A 365 6.03 0.02 -21.79
N PHE A 366 5.86 1.15 -21.13
CA PHE A 366 5.28 2.37 -21.71
C PHE A 366 5.95 3.61 -21.12
N SER A 367 5.73 4.76 -21.76
CA SER A 367 6.20 6.05 -21.26
C SER A 367 5.11 7.11 -21.28
N ALA A 368 5.13 7.94 -20.24
CA ALA A 368 4.28 9.11 -20.02
C ALA A 368 5.02 10.08 -19.10
N ASP A 369 4.68 11.37 -19.13
CA ASP A 369 5.33 12.38 -18.29
C ASP A 369 5.08 12.13 -16.80
N THR A 370 3.82 11.84 -16.43
CA THR A 370 3.44 11.55 -15.04
C THR A 370 2.49 10.36 -14.95
N ALA A 371 2.28 9.85 -13.74
CA ALA A 371 1.31 8.78 -13.50
C ALA A 371 -0.12 9.25 -13.82
N GLY A 372 -0.82 8.51 -14.66
CA GLY A 372 -2.19 8.85 -15.10
C GLY A 372 -2.26 9.85 -16.27
N ALA A 373 -1.12 10.39 -16.74
CA ALA A 373 -1.09 11.21 -17.94
C ALA A 373 -1.28 10.37 -19.22
N ALA A 374 -1.53 11.05 -20.34
CA ALA A 374 -1.54 10.43 -21.66
C ALA A 374 -0.17 9.83 -21.99
N LEU A 375 -0.16 8.67 -22.66
CA LEU A 375 1.07 8.06 -23.11
C LEU A 375 1.69 8.87 -24.27
N HIS A 376 3.02 8.91 -24.35
CA HIS A 376 3.73 9.57 -25.44
C HIS A 376 3.32 8.97 -26.79
N SER A 377 3.35 9.79 -27.85
CA SER A 377 3.02 9.37 -29.23
C SER A 377 4.11 8.53 -29.91
N PHE A 378 5.27 8.38 -29.28
CA PHE A 378 6.40 7.57 -29.76
C PHE A 378 6.54 6.28 -28.93
N PRO A 379 7.19 5.24 -29.46
CA PRO A 379 7.57 4.06 -28.72
C PRO A 379 8.44 4.44 -27.53
N GLY A 380 8.06 4.06 -26.32
CA GLY A 380 8.83 4.43 -25.15
C GLY A 380 8.57 3.53 -23.95
N PHE A 381 9.54 3.50 -23.05
CA PHE A 381 9.46 2.74 -21.80
C PHE A 381 10.10 3.53 -20.65
N ILE A 382 9.82 3.12 -19.44
CA ILE A 382 10.32 3.73 -18.21
C ILE A 382 11.04 2.66 -17.38
N ALA A 383 12.18 3.03 -16.83
CA ALA A 383 12.76 2.34 -15.69
C ALA A 383 12.82 3.33 -14.53
N SER A 384 12.27 2.97 -13.39
CA SER A 384 12.24 3.85 -12.21
C SER A 384 13.00 3.21 -11.07
N VAL A 385 13.73 4.04 -10.31
CA VAL A 385 14.40 3.63 -9.09
C VAL A 385 13.66 4.19 -7.88
N CYS A 386 13.52 3.36 -6.86
CA CYS A 386 12.87 3.66 -5.60
C CYS A 386 13.78 3.25 -4.45
N GLN A 387 14.09 4.18 -3.54
CA GLN A 387 14.78 3.86 -2.29
C GLN A 387 13.86 3.06 -1.36
N LEU A 388 14.39 1.98 -0.75
CA LEU A 388 13.58 1.06 0.07
C LEU A 388 13.50 1.42 1.55
N ARG A 389 14.51 2.11 2.10
CA ARG A 389 14.58 2.45 3.53
C ARG A 389 14.79 3.94 3.74
N PRO A 390 13.78 4.78 3.43
CA PRO A 390 13.90 6.21 3.63
C PRO A 390 14.00 6.54 5.13
N GLU A 391 14.92 7.46 5.47
CA GLU A 391 15.02 8.03 6.80
C GLU A 391 14.22 9.31 6.97
N SER A 392 13.76 9.91 5.89
CA SER A 392 12.87 11.07 5.92
C SER A 392 11.57 10.73 6.64
N ARG A 393 11.11 11.65 7.50
CA ARG A 393 9.87 11.51 8.27
C ARG A 393 9.02 12.74 8.09
N GLY A 394 7.74 12.47 7.82
CA GLY A 394 6.74 13.49 7.61
C GLY A 394 5.60 13.43 8.62
N PHE A 395 4.45 13.95 8.21
CA PHE A 395 3.27 13.97 9.07
C PHE A 395 1.96 13.96 8.28
N VAL A 396 0.88 13.62 9.01
CA VAL A 396 -0.53 13.79 8.62
C VAL A 396 -1.24 14.56 9.73
N ARG A 397 -1.85 15.72 9.42
CA ARG A 397 -2.51 16.59 10.40
C ARG A 397 -3.84 17.07 9.86
N ILE A 398 -4.88 17.05 10.69
CA ILE A 398 -6.15 17.69 10.34
C ILE A 398 -5.97 19.21 10.19
N LYS A 399 -6.75 19.82 9.31
CA LYS A 399 -6.77 21.27 9.05
C LYS A 399 -8.03 21.95 9.58
N SER A 400 -9.07 21.15 9.82
CA SER A 400 -10.34 21.59 10.42
C SER A 400 -11.04 20.43 11.10
N THR A 401 -12.22 20.68 11.67
CA THR A 401 -13.11 19.67 12.25
C THR A 401 -13.98 18.94 11.23
N ASP A 402 -13.97 19.37 9.97
CA ASP A 402 -14.73 18.69 8.90
C ASP A 402 -13.92 17.50 8.36
N VAL A 403 -14.40 16.28 8.61
CA VAL A 403 -13.77 15.04 8.13
C VAL A 403 -13.64 14.97 6.60
N ARG A 404 -14.42 15.77 5.85
CA ARG A 404 -14.36 15.83 4.38
C ARG A 404 -13.19 16.66 3.88
N GLU A 405 -12.64 17.53 4.72
CA GLU A 405 -11.47 18.29 4.37
C GLU A 405 -10.24 17.37 4.40
N PRO A 406 -9.47 17.28 3.28
CA PRO A 406 -8.26 16.50 3.25
C PRO A 406 -7.26 16.97 4.33
N PRO A 407 -6.63 16.06 5.08
CA PRO A 407 -5.61 16.45 6.03
C PRO A 407 -4.37 17.02 5.31
N ALA A 408 -3.57 17.80 6.01
CA ALA A 408 -2.22 18.15 5.58
C ALA A 408 -1.37 16.88 5.58
N ILE A 409 -0.85 16.50 4.41
CA ILE A 409 0.00 15.32 4.19
C ILE A 409 1.34 15.84 3.72
N GLN A 410 2.40 15.64 4.50
CA GLN A 410 3.74 16.09 4.14
C GLN A 410 4.77 14.98 4.43
N PRO A 411 5.14 14.16 3.44
CA PRO A 411 6.15 13.10 3.59
C PRO A 411 7.57 13.60 3.88
N ARG A 412 7.92 14.83 3.47
CA ARG A 412 9.27 15.42 3.60
C ARG A 412 10.33 14.60 2.88
N TYR A 413 10.02 14.17 1.65
CA TYR A 413 10.96 13.39 0.83
C TYR A 413 12.32 14.07 0.72
N LEU A 414 13.39 13.26 0.67
CA LEU A 414 14.78 13.70 0.51
C LEU A 414 15.28 14.68 1.59
N SER A 415 14.61 14.77 2.74
CA SER A 415 15.06 15.64 3.84
C SER A 415 16.34 15.12 4.51
N LYS A 416 16.65 13.82 4.37
CA LYS A 416 17.85 13.20 4.93
C LYS A 416 18.92 12.97 3.86
N PRO A 417 20.23 13.15 4.20
CA PRO A 417 21.32 12.91 3.23
C PRO A 417 21.32 11.51 2.65
N VAL A 418 21.13 10.47 3.46
CA VAL A 418 21.13 9.08 3.00
C VAL A 418 20.07 8.83 1.92
N ASP A 419 18.91 9.50 1.99
CA ASP A 419 17.84 9.36 0.99
C ASP A 419 18.28 9.94 -0.36
N ARG A 420 18.99 11.07 -0.34
CA ARG A 420 19.54 11.73 -1.53
C ARG A 420 20.62 10.87 -2.18
N ASP A 421 21.55 10.39 -1.37
CA ASP A 421 22.70 9.61 -1.82
C ASP A 421 22.25 8.27 -2.43
N THR A 422 21.30 7.58 -1.78
CA THR A 422 20.76 6.30 -2.27
C THR A 422 20.00 6.48 -3.58
N VAL A 423 19.17 7.53 -3.72
CA VAL A 423 18.45 7.80 -4.97
C VAL A 423 19.42 8.08 -6.11
N VAL A 424 20.45 8.90 -5.89
CA VAL A 424 21.48 9.20 -6.91
C VAL A 424 22.25 7.94 -7.28
N ALA A 425 22.68 7.14 -6.31
CA ALA A 425 23.38 5.88 -6.53
C ALA A 425 22.52 4.88 -7.32
N GLY A 426 21.23 4.79 -6.99
CA GLY A 426 20.26 3.97 -7.70
C GLY A 426 20.06 4.40 -9.15
N MET A 427 20.02 5.71 -9.45
CA MET A 427 19.95 6.22 -10.81
C MET A 427 21.21 5.86 -11.61
N LYS A 428 22.39 5.96 -11.01
CA LYS A 428 23.66 5.54 -11.63
C LYS A 428 23.69 4.05 -11.94
N LEU A 429 23.23 3.23 -10.96
CA LEU A 429 23.10 1.78 -11.13
C LEU A 429 22.17 1.45 -12.30
N LEU A 430 21.02 2.09 -12.36
CA LEU A 430 20.06 1.89 -13.44
C LEU A 430 20.64 2.26 -14.79
N ARG A 431 21.35 3.38 -14.91
CA ARG A 431 22.10 3.74 -16.15
C ARG A 431 23.14 2.69 -16.54
N ARG A 432 23.83 2.08 -15.56
CA ARG A 432 24.78 0.98 -15.81
C ARG A 432 24.09 -0.22 -16.45
N ILE A 433 22.90 -0.60 -15.94
CA ILE A 433 22.09 -1.67 -16.52
C ILE A 433 21.65 -1.31 -17.95
N MET A 434 21.09 -0.11 -18.13
CA MET A 434 20.53 0.33 -19.43
C MET A 434 21.60 0.46 -20.55
N ARG A 435 22.88 0.57 -20.20
CA ARG A 435 24.00 0.64 -21.15
C ARG A 435 24.52 -0.73 -21.61
N GLN A 436 24.04 -1.81 -20.98
CA GLN A 436 24.46 -3.17 -21.36
C GLN A 436 23.95 -3.56 -22.75
N PRO A 437 24.67 -4.45 -23.47
CA PRO A 437 24.31 -4.85 -24.84
C PRO A 437 22.84 -5.24 -25.01
N ALA A 438 22.29 -6.03 -24.10
CA ALA A 438 20.90 -6.51 -24.16
C ALA A 438 19.86 -5.38 -24.21
N MET A 439 20.08 -4.27 -23.51
CA MET A 439 19.17 -3.12 -23.53
C MET A 439 19.55 -2.05 -24.54
N ARG A 440 20.85 -1.90 -24.84
CA ARG A 440 21.36 -0.79 -25.65
C ARG A 440 20.73 -0.70 -27.04
N HIS A 441 20.47 -1.83 -27.69
CA HIS A 441 19.89 -1.82 -29.04
C HIS A 441 18.42 -1.40 -29.07
N TYR A 442 17.68 -1.53 -27.92
CA TYR A 442 16.32 -1.03 -27.79
C TYR A 442 16.25 0.46 -27.46
N ILE A 443 17.37 1.12 -27.14
CA ILE A 443 17.39 2.53 -26.73
C ILE A 443 17.81 3.41 -27.90
N ALA A 444 16.86 4.16 -28.46
CA ALA A 444 17.15 5.21 -29.43
C ALA A 444 17.66 6.48 -28.74
N GLU A 445 17.11 6.79 -27.54
CA GLU A 445 17.41 8.02 -26.80
C GLU A 445 17.08 7.83 -25.32
N GLU A 446 17.96 8.27 -24.41
CA GLU A 446 17.63 8.54 -23.01
C GLU A 446 17.00 9.93 -22.94
N ARG A 447 15.69 10.03 -22.70
CA ARG A 447 14.95 11.30 -22.75
C ARG A 447 14.97 12.04 -21.42
N ALA A 448 14.96 11.29 -20.31
CA ALA A 448 14.97 11.85 -18.97
C ALA A 448 15.65 10.87 -18.00
N PRO A 449 16.61 11.36 -17.19
CA PRO A 449 17.21 12.69 -17.27
C PRO A 449 17.97 12.90 -18.58
N ASP A 450 18.26 14.17 -18.91
CA ASP A 450 19.15 14.49 -20.04
C ASP A 450 20.45 13.67 -19.92
N PRO A 451 20.93 13.03 -20.99
CA PRO A 451 22.17 12.24 -20.97
C PRO A 451 23.42 13.02 -20.50
N ARG A 452 23.36 14.36 -20.59
CA ARG A 452 24.41 15.27 -20.11
C ARG A 452 24.42 15.43 -18.59
N CYS A 453 23.30 15.16 -17.89
CA CYS A 453 23.25 15.13 -16.43
C CYS A 453 24.08 13.93 -15.92
N ARG A 454 25.31 14.16 -15.46
CA ARG A 454 26.26 13.11 -15.05
C ARG A 454 26.72 13.23 -13.62
N SER A 455 26.82 14.45 -13.09
CA SER A 455 27.21 14.70 -11.70
C SER A 455 26.08 14.33 -10.73
N ASP A 456 26.45 14.06 -9.48
CA ASP A 456 25.52 13.76 -8.41
C ASP A 456 24.57 14.93 -8.15
N ALA A 457 25.06 16.17 -8.24
CA ALA A 457 24.28 17.37 -8.10
C ALA A 457 23.20 17.51 -9.19
N GLU A 458 23.53 17.21 -10.45
CA GLU A 458 22.57 17.24 -11.58
C GLU A 458 21.53 16.13 -11.45
N LEU A 459 21.92 14.91 -11.08
CA LEU A 459 21.02 13.80 -10.85
C LEU A 459 20.09 14.06 -9.68
N LEU A 460 20.60 14.65 -8.59
CA LEU A 460 19.77 15.06 -7.45
C LEU A 460 18.81 16.19 -7.84
N ALA A 461 19.25 17.16 -8.62
CA ALA A 461 18.38 18.22 -9.13
C ALA A 461 17.23 17.64 -9.99
N PHE A 462 17.53 16.66 -10.84
CA PHE A 462 16.53 15.92 -11.61
C PHE A 462 15.56 15.15 -10.67
N ALA A 463 16.07 14.46 -9.66
CA ALA A 463 15.24 13.75 -8.68
C ALA A 463 14.30 14.71 -7.94
N ARG A 464 14.77 15.90 -7.54
CA ARG A 464 13.95 16.96 -6.93
C ARG A 464 12.86 17.48 -7.88
N ALA A 465 13.20 17.66 -9.14
CA ALA A 465 12.27 18.18 -10.14
C ALA A 465 11.20 17.16 -10.56
N THR A 466 11.49 15.85 -10.55
CA THR A 466 10.63 14.82 -11.15
C THR A 466 10.20 13.72 -10.19
N GLY A 467 10.88 13.57 -9.04
CA GLY A 467 10.57 12.54 -8.05
C GLY A 467 9.12 12.56 -7.62
N THR A 468 8.55 11.40 -7.41
CA THR A 468 7.15 11.21 -7.01
C THR A 468 7.00 9.97 -6.12
N THR A 469 5.88 9.84 -5.42
CA THR A 469 5.58 8.66 -4.59
C THR A 469 5.44 7.38 -5.43
N VAL A 470 5.72 6.23 -4.80
CA VAL A 470 5.29 4.89 -5.27
C VAL A 470 4.00 4.45 -4.56
N PHE A 471 3.40 5.36 -3.76
CA PHE A 471 2.12 5.16 -3.09
C PHE A 471 2.17 4.16 -1.92
N HIS A 472 3.27 4.16 -1.15
CA HIS A 472 3.53 3.27 -0.02
C HIS A 472 3.57 3.99 1.36
N PRO A 473 2.70 4.98 1.66
CA PRO A 473 2.75 5.68 2.94
C PRO A 473 2.44 4.74 4.10
N THR A 474 3.18 4.91 5.22
CA THR A 474 3.10 4.10 6.44
C THR A 474 3.38 4.96 7.70
N SER A 475 3.34 4.33 8.87
CA SER A 475 3.96 4.78 10.13
C SER A 475 3.25 5.89 10.91
N THR A 476 2.13 6.41 10.45
CA THR A 476 1.41 7.54 11.09
C THR A 476 0.64 7.20 12.37
N CYS A 477 0.57 5.92 12.72
CA CYS A 477 0.08 5.39 14.00
C CYS A 477 1.02 4.27 14.46
N ARG A 478 2.34 4.51 14.42
CA ARG A 478 3.35 3.48 14.53
C ARG A 478 3.24 2.65 15.81
N MET A 479 3.55 1.40 15.70
CA MET A 479 3.68 0.44 16.79
C MET A 479 5.00 0.68 17.54
N GLY A 480 4.98 0.53 18.87
CA GLY A 480 6.16 0.63 19.71
C GLY A 480 5.85 0.74 21.19
N GLY A 481 6.89 0.74 22.02
CA GLY A 481 6.79 0.91 23.47
C GLY A 481 7.26 2.28 23.98
N ASP A 482 7.72 3.17 23.10
CA ASP A 482 8.19 4.51 23.49
C ASP A 482 7.03 5.51 23.58
N SER A 483 7.32 6.71 24.15
CA SER A 483 6.31 7.75 24.43
C SER A 483 5.66 8.37 23.19
N THR A 484 6.18 8.11 21.99
CA THR A 484 5.61 8.57 20.71
C THR A 484 4.92 7.46 19.92
N ALA A 485 5.00 6.22 20.38
CA ALA A 485 4.25 5.13 19.80
C ALA A 485 2.73 5.32 20.01
N VAL A 486 1.94 4.96 19.01
CA VAL A 486 0.49 5.10 19.04
C VAL A 486 -0.18 3.82 19.48
N VAL A 487 0.33 2.67 19.03
CA VAL A 487 -0.18 1.36 19.42
C VAL A 487 0.91 0.47 20.00
N ASP A 488 0.51 -0.45 20.86
CA ASP A 488 1.38 -1.49 21.38
C ASP A 488 1.61 -2.62 20.36
N GLU A 489 2.41 -3.63 20.73
CA GLU A 489 2.70 -4.81 19.89
C GLU A 489 1.47 -5.68 19.61
N ARG A 490 0.37 -5.45 20.34
CA ARG A 490 -0.94 -6.07 20.09
C ARG A 490 -1.91 -5.16 19.32
N LEU A 491 -1.41 -4.04 18.79
CA LEU A 491 -2.14 -3.05 17.99
C LEU A 491 -3.21 -2.27 18.77
N ARG A 492 -3.18 -2.27 20.10
CA ARG A 492 -4.08 -1.50 20.96
C ARG A 492 -3.56 -0.08 21.11
N VAL A 493 -4.44 0.90 21.02
CA VAL A 493 -4.07 2.33 21.21
C VAL A 493 -3.66 2.56 22.67
N HIS A 494 -2.45 3.08 22.89
CA HIS A 494 -1.93 3.31 24.24
C HIS A 494 -2.84 4.17 25.10
N GLY A 495 -3.16 3.68 26.30
CA GLY A 495 -4.00 4.39 27.29
C GLY A 495 -5.47 4.57 26.90
N ILE A 496 -5.95 3.93 25.84
CA ILE A 496 -7.35 3.94 25.38
C ILE A 496 -7.88 2.51 25.37
N GLU A 497 -8.98 2.29 26.07
CA GLU A 497 -9.63 0.98 26.10
C GLU A 497 -10.47 0.73 24.85
N ARG A 498 -10.52 -0.52 24.39
CA ARG A 498 -11.37 -1.01 23.29
C ARG A 498 -11.18 -0.29 21.94
N LEU A 499 -9.96 0.15 21.68
CA LEU A 499 -9.58 0.78 20.41
C LEU A 499 -8.30 0.19 19.88
N ARG A 500 -8.31 -0.24 18.61
CA ARG A 500 -7.12 -0.68 17.87
C ARG A 500 -6.98 0.05 16.56
N VAL A 501 -5.75 0.10 16.08
CA VAL A 501 -5.43 0.46 14.69
C VAL A 501 -4.81 -0.75 14.01
N VAL A 502 -5.40 -1.17 12.89
CA VAL A 502 -4.95 -2.36 12.15
C VAL A 502 -4.91 -2.03 10.66
N ASP A 503 -3.85 -1.36 10.24
CA ASP A 503 -3.57 -1.05 8.83
C ASP A 503 -2.09 -0.66 8.64
N GLY A 504 -1.72 -0.13 7.48
CA GLY A 504 -0.33 0.24 7.18
C GLY A 504 0.23 1.39 8.04
N SER A 505 -0.60 2.13 8.76
CA SER A 505 -0.14 3.21 9.65
C SER A 505 0.63 2.71 10.86
N ILE A 506 0.46 1.42 11.25
CA ILE A 506 1.12 0.86 12.44
C ILE A 506 2.57 0.48 12.21
N MET A 507 3.03 0.37 10.97
CA MET A 507 4.40 -0.04 10.67
C MET A 507 5.39 0.87 11.37
N PRO A 508 6.35 0.35 12.18
CA PRO A 508 7.41 1.17 12.78
C PRO A 508 8.31 1.81 11.72
N THR A 509 8.59 1.03 10.68
CA THR A 509 9.29 1.44 9.46
C THR A 509 8.63 0.81 8.24
N VAL A 510 8.70 1.47 7.09
CA VAL A 510 8.19 0.94 5.82
C VAL A 510 8.98 -0.31 5.42
N VAL A 511 8.30 -1.35 4.94
CA VAL A 511 8.94 -2.58 4.45
C VAL A 511 9.63 -2.35 3.10
N SER A 512 10.67 -3.12 2.81
CA SER A 512 11.48 -3.01 1.58
C SER A 512 10.73 -3.53 0.35
N GLY A 513 9.77 -2.73 -0.14
CA GLY A 513 8.97 -3.02 -1.33
C GLY A 513 7.53 -2.53 -1.23
N ASN A 514 6.65 -3.16 -2.01
CA ASN A 514 5.23 -2.81 -2.07
C ASN A 514 4.51 -3.23 -0.79
N THR A 515 3.72 -2.35 -0.19
CA THR A 515 3.22 -2.52 1.19
C THR A 515 1.96 -3.37 1.32
N ASN A 516 1.27 -3.73 0.22
CA ASN A 516 -0.05 -4.37 0.31
C ASN A 516 -0.01 -5.76 0.98
N ALA A 517 0.99 -6.60 0.66
CA ALA A 517 1.11 -7.93 1.28
C ALA A 517 1.40 -7.84 2.79
N ALA A 518 2.27 -6.90 3.20
CA ALA A 518 2.53 -6.66 4.62
C ALA A 518 1.28 -6.15 5.36
N ILE A 519 0.42 -5.32 4.72
CA ILE A 519 -0.85 -4.89 5.33
C ILE A 519 -1.84 -6.06 5.47
N VAL A 520 -1.87 -6.98 4.51
CA VAL A 520 -2.67 -8.22 4.64
C VAL A 520 -2.16 -9.06 5.82
N MET A 521 -0.85 -9.24 5.95
CA MET A 521 -0.22 -9.97 7.06
C MET A 521 -0.54 -9.31 8.42
N ILE A 522 -0.42 -7.98 8.52
CA ILE A 522 -0.77 -7.21 9.73
C ILE A 522 -2.24 -7.48 10.12
N ALA A 523 -3.15 -7.49 9.15
CA ALA A 523 -4.57 -7.71 9.42
C ALA A 523 -4.88 -9.17 9.78
N GLU A 524 -4.20 -10.15 9.18
CA GLU A 524 -4.30 -11.56 9.54
C GLU A 524 -3.85 -11.78 11.00
N LYS A 525 -2.69 -11.22 11.37
CA LYS A 525 -2.14 -11.30 12.72
C LYS A 525 -3.00 -10.52 13.72
N GLY A 526 -3.44 -9.32 13.34
CA GLY A 526 -4.34 -8.50 14.16
C GLY A 526 -5.67 -9.18 14.45
N ALA A 527 -6.24 -9.89 13.48
CA ALA A 527 -7.47 -10.67 13.70
C ALA A 527 -7.26 -11.78 14.74
N ASP A 528 -6.14 -12.51 14.68
CA ASP A 528 -5.83 -13.55 15.68
C ASP A 528 -5.64 -12.94 17.07
N MET A 529 -4.95 -11.79 17.20
CA MET A 529 -4.80 -11.08 18.47
C MET A 529 -6.14 -10.66 19.06
N ILE A 530 -7.05 -10.11 18.24
CA ILE A 530 -8.40 -9.70 18.65
C ILE A 530 -9.21 -10.90 19.16
N LEU A 531 -9.22 -11.99 18.40
CA LEU A 531 -9.96 -13.21 18.75
C LEU A 531 -9.39 -13.87 20.03
N HIS A 532 -8.08 -13.89 20.20
CA HIS A 532 -7.42 -14.41 21.38
C HIS A 532 -7.78 -13.59 22.64
N ASP A 533 -7.72 -12.24 22.54
CA ASP A 533 -8.07 -11.36 23.68
C ASP A 533 -9.55 -11.48 24.05
N ALA A 534 -10.44 -11.70 23.08
CA ALA A 534 -11.86 -11.91 23.34
C ALA A 534 -12.15 -13.24 24.09
N VAL A 535 -11.35 -14.27 23.85
CA VAL A 535 -11.46 -15.55 24.59
C VAL A 535 -10.94 -15.38 26.02
N ALA A 536 -9.81 -14.69 26.19
CA ALA A 536 -9.23 -14.43 27.51
C ALA A 536 -10.11 -13.56 28.42
N ALA A 537 -10.90 -12.66 27.83
CA ALA A 537 -11.84 -11.78 28.54
C ALA A 537 -13.18 -12.44 28.87
N ALA A 538 -13.50 -13.62 28.31
CA ALA A 538 -14.71 -14.34 28.65
C ALA A 538 -14.65 -14.86 30.09
N PRO A 539 -15.68 -14.65 30.93
CA PRO A 539 -15.69 -15.22 32.27
C PRO A 539 -15.58 -16.74 32.20
N ILE A 540 -14.66 -17.31 32.99
CA ILE A 540 -14.53 -18.77 33.14
C ILE A 540 -15.87 -19.26 33.67
N SER A 541 -16.69 -19.90 32.85
CA SER A 541 -17.88 -20.62 33.30
C SER A 541 -17.39 -21.82 34.11
N ILE A 542 -17.32 -21.66 35.41
CA ILE A 542 -17.15 -22.79 36.34
C ILE A 542 -18.45 -23.59 36.21
N SER A 543 -18.42 -24.68 35.49
CA SER A 543 -19.47 -25.71 35.54
C SER A 543 -19.46 -26.26 36.98
N VAL A 544 -20.48 -25.93 37.76
CA VAL A 544 -20.77 -26.55 39.04
C VAL A 544 -21.50 -27.86 38.80
#